data_d916393decaca25f41ce4ee6f40a6642
#
_entry.id   d916393decaca25f41ce4ee6f40a6642
#
_cell.length_a   1.000
_cell.length_b   1.000
_cell.length_c   1.000
_cell.angle_alpha   90.00
_cell.angle_beta   90.00
_cell.angle_gamma   90.00
#
_symmetry.space_group_name_H-M   'P 1'
#
loop_
_entity.id
_entity.type
_entity.pdbx_description
1 polymer ?
#
loop_
_entity_poly.entity_id
_entity_poly.type
_entity_poly.pdbx_seq_one_letter_code
_entity_poly.pdbx_strand_id
1 'polypeptide(L)'
;FNSLLKAMNTSTKLVLVGDINQLPSVGPGNLLNDLISSQLFPVCRLTKIFRQTSTNTIINTAHKILKGEDPDLIQASEGSNCFFYQTNEENLVNRITKLYRKLMDNKYTPQQIQIMTPKKIGPLGSVELNIMLQNELNPKIKGVDEFANDYKTFRTGDKVIQNKNNKTKNVFNGETGIIVNISSSIRVDYNGKIIEYVPAELVELDLAYVITVHKSQGSEYEVVVFLQYNQYFPLLQRKLLYTAVTRSKSY
;
A
#
# COMPACT_ATOMS: atom_id res chain seq x y z
N PHE A 1 11.42 -22.15 -1.51
CA PHE A 1 11.27 -22.76 -2.84
C PHE A 1 11.68 -24.23 -2.82
N ASN A 2 12.84 -24.58 -2.28
CA ASN A 2 13.29 -25.98 -2.18
C ASN A 2 12.26 -26.89 -1.49
N SER A 3 11.63 -26.45 -0.40
CA SER A 3 10.57 -27.21 0.30
C SER A 3 9.34 -27.44 -0.59
N LEU A 4 8.98 -26.44 -1.41
CA LEU A 4 7.90 -26.56 -2.38
C LEU A 4 8.23 -27.65 -3.42
N LEU A 5 9.43 -27.57 -4.01
CA LEU A 5 9.85 -28.57 -5.01
C LEU A 5 9.87 -30.01 -4.45
N LYS A 6 10.32 -30.18 -3.20
CA LYS A 6 10.31 -31.49 -2.53
C LYS A 6 8.91 -32.03 -2.24
N ALA A 7 7.93 -31.14 -2.09
CA ALA A 7 6.53 -31.52 -1.81
C ALA A 7 5.71 -31.76 -3.08
N MET A 8 6.25 -31.46 -4.26
CA MET A 8 5.56 -31.63 -5.55
C MET A 8 5.69 -33.06 -6.08
N ASN A 9 4.62 -33.57 -6.67
CA ASN A 9 4.67 -34.80 -7.43
C ASN A 9 5.40 -34.56 -8.77
N THR A 10 6.01 -35.62 -9.31
CA THR A 10 6.72 -35.58 -10.60
C THR A 10 5.82 -35.20 -11.78
N SER A 11 4.51 -35.45 -11.67
CA SER A 11 3.50 -35.08 -12.68
C SER A 11 3.00 -33.63 -12.55
N THR A 12 3.40 -32.91 -11.50
CA THR A 12 2.91 -31.52 -11.25
C THR A 12 3.61 -30.53 -12.19
N LYS A 13 2.83 -29.73 -12.89
CA LYS A 13 3.33 -28.60 -13.67
C LYS A 13 3.35 -27.34 -12.80
N LEU A 14 4.55 -26.75 -12.66
CA LEU A 14 4.71 -25.50 -11.91
C LEU A 14 4.79 -24.31 -12.90
N VAL A 15 3.92 -23.33 -12.68
CA VAL A 15 3.95 -22.04 -13.38
C VAL A 15 4.21 -20.95 -12.34
N LEU A 16 5.31 -20.21 -12.53
CA LEU A 16 5.68 -19.07 -11.69
C LEU A 16 5.28 -17.78 -12.41
N VAL A 17 4.54 -16.93 -11.72
CA VAL A 17 4.10 -15.64 -12.23
C VAL A 17 4.58 -14.54 -11.29
N GLY A 18 5.13 -13.45 -11.84
CA GLY A 18 5.55 -12.31 -11.03
C GLY A 18 6.15 -11.20 -11.88
N ASP A 19 6.58 -10.13 -11.20
CA ASP A 19 7.21 -8.97 -11.81
C ASP A 19 8.58 -8.72 -11.16
N ILE A 20 9.64 -8.95 -11.93
CA ILE A 20 11.03 -8.77 -11.46
C ILE A 20 11.42 -7.31 -11.21
N ASN A 21 10.62 -6.37 -11.68
CA ASN A 21 10.84 -4.93 -11.51
C ASN A 21 10.22 -4.40 -10.21
N GLN A 22 9.25 -5.12 -9.63
CA GLN A 22 8.72 -4.80 -8.31
C GLN A 22 9.71 -5.20 -7.20
N LEU A 23 9.40 -4.76 -5.98
CA LEU A 23 10.16 -5.20 -4.80
C LEU A 23 10.12 -6.73 -4.71
N PRO A 24 11.25 -7.38 -4.41
CA PRO A 24 11.27 -8.83 -4.19
C PRO A 24 10.45 -9.19 -2.96
N SER A 25 10.11 -10.48 -2.83
CA SER A 25 9.53 -11.01 -1.59
C SER A 25 10.46 -10.76 -0.41
N VAL A 26 9.87 -10.53 0.78
CA VAL A 26 10.65 -10.35 2.00
C VAL A 26 11.36 -11.65 2.35
N GLY A 27 12.69 -11.61 2.38
CA GLY A 27 13.54 -12.77 2.68
C GLY A 27 14.80 -12.80 1.81
N PRO A 28 15.73 -13.72 2.09
CA PRO A 28 16.96 -13.85 1.31
C PRO A 28 16.68 -14.44 -0.07
N GLY A 29 17.36 -13.89 -1.10
CA GLY A 29 17.31 -14.38 -2.47
C GLY A 29 16.39 -13.58 -3.39
N ASN A 30 16.61 -13.75 -4.71
CA ASN A 30 15.85 -13.10 -5.77
C ASN A 30 15.32 -14.17 -6.75
N LEU A 31 14.60 -15.14 -6.18
CA LEU A 31 14.24 -16.41 -6.82
C LEU A 31 13.77 -16.26 -8.27
N LEU A 32 12.78 -15.39 -8.52
CA LEU A 32 12.19 -15.26 -9.86
C LEU A 32 13.24 -14.76 -10.87
N ASN A 33 14.01 -13.75 -10.47
CA ASN A 33 15.07 -13.20 -11.32
C ASN A 33 16.19 -14.22 -11.55
N ASP A 34 16.57 -14.98 -10.52
CA ASP A 34 17.62 -16.00 -10.60
C ASP A 34 17.20 -17.14 -11.54
N LEU A 35 15.94 -17.60 -11.46
CA LEU A 35 15.39 -18.61 -12.36
C LEU A 35 15.34 -18.12 -13.82
N ILE A 36 14.94 -16.85 -14.05
CA ILE A 36 14.94 -16.26 -15.40
C ILE A 36 16.36 -16.14 -15.93
N SER A 37 17.31 -15.68 -15.11
CA SER A 37 18.71 -15.47 -15.50
C SER A 37 19.46 -16.78 -15.75
N SER A 38 19.03 -17.88 -15.15
CA SER A 38 19.63 -19.20 -15.37
C SER A 38 19.42 -19.73 -16.79
N GLN A 39 18.42 -19.24 -17.51
CA GLN A 39 18.02 -19.69 -18.85
C GLN A 39 17.67 -21.20 -18.94
N LEU A 40 17.49 -21.87 -17.81
CA LEU A 40 17.17 -23.30 -17.76
C LEU A 40 15.67 -23.58 -17.94
N PHE A 41 14.83 -22.57 -17.85
CA PHE A 41 13.38 -22.71 -17.90
C PHE A 41 12.78 -21.85 -19.02
N PRO A 42 11.68 -22.29 -19.66
CA PRO A 42 10.94 -21.45 -20.60
C PRO A 42 10.41 -20.19 -19.89
N VAL A 43 10.63 -19.03 -20.51
CA VAL A 43 10.19 -17.74 -19.98
C VAL A 43 9.28 -17.05 -20.99
N CYS A 44 8.07 -16.70 -20.55
CA CYS A 44 7.17 -15.83 -21.32
C CYS A 44 7.18 -14.44 -20.68
N ARG A 45 7.56 -13.41 -21.44
CA ARG A 45 7.55 -12.02 -20.98
C ARG A 45 6.33 -11.29 -21.55
N LEU A 46 5.47 -10.78 -20.65
CA LEU A 46 4.36 -9.92 -21.03
C LEU A 46 4.88 -8.49 -21.19
N THR A 47 4.78 -7.93 -22.39
CA THR A 47 5.30 -6.60 -22.72
C THR A 47 4.19 -5.57 -22.96
N LYS A 48 2.95 -6.03 -23.21
CA LYS A 48 1.80 -5.14 -23.41
C LYS A 48 1.08 -4.87 -22.09
N ILE A 49 0.86 -3.59 -21.83
CA ILE A 49 0.08 -3.12 -20.67
C ILE A 49 -1.32 -2.77 -21.19
N PHE A 50 -2.33 -3.54 -20.76
CA PHE A 50 -3.74 -3.32 -21.16
C PHE A 50 -4.55 -2.53 -20.12
N ARG A 51 -3.95 -2.19 -18.99
CA ARG A 51 -4.66 -1.62 -17.84
C ARG A 51 -5.27 -0.25 -18.10
N GLN A 52 -4.75 0.50 -19.09
CA GLN A 52 -5.18 1.87 -19.35
C GLN A 52 -4.87 2.30 -20.81
N THR A 53 -5.52 3.37 -21.28
CA THR A 53 -5.27 3.96 -22.60
C THR A 53 -3.83 4.48 -22.74
N SER A 54 -3.34 4.58 -23.97
CA SER A 54 -1.96 4.99 -24.32
C SER A 54 -1.52 6.37 -23.82
N THR A 55 -2.45 7.15 -23.26
CA THR A 55 -2.22 8.49 -22.69
C THR A 55 -1.95 8.50 -21.19
N ASN A 56 -1.89 7.33 -20.53
CA ASN A 56 -1.74 7.31 -19.08
C ASN A 56 -0.31 7.64 -18.65
N THR A 57 -0.16 8.79 -17.96
CA THR A 57 1.12 9.27 -17.45
C THR A 57 1.72 8.37 -16.38
N ILE A 58 0.92 7.61 -15.61
CA ILE A 58 1.40 6.65 -14.60
C ILE A 58 2.25 5.56 -15.26
N ILE A 59 1.78 4.98 -16.37
CA ILE A 59 2.50 3.91 -17.10
C ILE A 59 3.82 4.46 -17.66
N ASN A 60 3.75 5.62 -18.31
CA ASN A 60 4.94 6.27 -18.87
C ASN A 60 5.96 6.59 -17.77
N THR A 61 5.50 7.11 -16.63
CA THR A 61 6.32 7.36 -15.45
C THR A 61 6.97 6.07 -14.95
N ALA A 62 6.21 4.98 -14.81
CA ALA A 62 6.74 3.69 -14.38
C ALA A 62 7.81 3.15 -15.34
N HIS A 63 7.63 3.28 -16.66
CA HIS A 63 8.62 2.87 -17.66
C HIS A 63 9.90 3.72 -17.58
N LYS A 64 9.79 5.03 -17.42
CA LYS A 64 10.94 5.93 -17.25
C LYS A 64 11.73 5.59 -15.98
N ILE A 65 11.04 5.34 -14.87
CA ILE A 65 11.67 4.90 -13.62
C ILE A 65 12.49 3.63 -13.84
N LEU A 66 11.95 2.63 -14.54
CA LEU A 66 12.67 1.38 -14.82
C LEU A 66 13.94 1.59 -15.67
N LYS A 67 13.88 2.47 -16.67
CA LYS A 67 15.01 2.80 -17.52
C LYS A 67 16.04 3.71 -16.82
N GLY A 68 15.66 4.34 -15.69
CA GLY A 68 16.47 5.35 -14.99
C GLY A 68 16.45 6.69 -15.69
N GLU A 69 15.44 6.94 -16.48
CA GLU A 69 15.14 8.21 -17.10
C GLU A 69 14.38 9.11 -16.12
N ASP A 70 14.46 10.44 -16.31
CA ASP A 70 13.66 11.39 -15.53
C ASP A 70 12.18 11.17 -15.83
N PRO A 71 11.34 10.94 -14.84
CA PRO A 71 9.92 10.64 -15.04
C PRO A 71 9.06 11.85 -15.43
N ASP A 72 9.60 12.99 -15.87
CA ASP A 72 8.85 14.22 -16.25
C ASP A 72 7.69 14.51 -15.28
N LEU A 73 7.96 14.47 -13.99
CA LEU A 73 6.95 14.72 -12.96
C LEU A 73 6.66 16.23 -12.91
N ILE A 74 5.74 16.68 -13.73
CA ILE A 74 5.34 18.08 -13.81
C ILE A 74 4.42 18.39 -12.63
N GLN A 75 4.54 19.60 -12.07
CA GLN A 75 3.51 20.15 -11.18
C GLN A 75 2.18 20.12 -11.94
N ALA A 76 1.13 19.63 -11.26
CA ALA A 76 -0.21 19.39 -11.78
C ALA A 76 -0.56 20.22 -13.02
N SER A 77 -0.46 19.61 -14.21
CA SER A 77 -0.96 20.16 -15.46
C SER A 77 -2.28 19.49 -15.82
N GLU A 78 -3.17 20.19 -16.51
CA GLU A 78 -4.41 19.59 -17.03
C GLU A 78 -4.07 18.36 -17.88
N GLY A 79 -4.75 17.24 -17.59
CA GLY A 79 -4.58 15.97 -18.29
C GLY A 79 -3.50 15.02 -17.74
N SER A 80 -2.69 15.41 -16.76
CA SER A 80 -1.78 14.49 -16.09
C SER A 80 -2.50 13.78 -14.94
N ASN A 81 -2.20 12.51 -14.75
CA ASN A 81 -2.65 11.72 -13.60
C ASN A 81 -1.48 11.24 -12.71
N CYS A 82 -0.29 11.81 -12.90
CA CYS A 82 0.87 11.59 -12.05
C CYS A 82 1.56 12.92 -11.77
N PHE A 83 1.70 13.26 -10.48
CA PHE A 83 2.16 14.57 -10.04
C PHE A 83 3.29 14.45 -9.03
N PHE A 84 4.15 15.43 -8.96
CA PHE A 84 5.17 15.59 -7.93
C PHE A 84 4.98 16.90 -7.17
N TYR A 85 4.99 16.83 -5.85
CA TYR A 85 4.90 18.00 -4.97
C TYR A 85 6.08 18.00 -4.00
N GLN A 86 6.91 19.03 -4.09
CA GLN A 86 7.94 19.27 -3.09
C GLN A 86 7.33 19.95 -1.86
N THR A 87 7.67 19.46 -0.67
CA THR A 87 7.24 20.03 0.61
C THR A 87 8.32 19.83 1.67
N ASN A 88 8.27 20.61 2.75
CA ASN A 88 9.08 20.37 3.94
C ASN A 88 8.31 19.50 4.95
N GLU A 89 9.01 18.97 5.95
CA GLU A 89 8.44 18.07 6.97
C GLU A 89 7.31 18.75 7.76
N GLU A 90 7.49 19.99 8.17
CA GLU A 90 6.52 20.76 8.98
C GLU A 90 5.16 20.87 8.29
N ASN A 91 5.16 21.01 6.96
CA ASN A 91 3.94 21.17 6.17
C ASN A 91 3.39 19.86 5.61
N LEU A 92 4.13 18.75 5.74
CA LEU A 92 3.79 17.49 5.09
C LEU A 92 2.42 16.97 5.52
N VAL A 93 2.18 16.84 6.82
CA VAL A 93 0.91 16.33 7.37
C VAL A 93 -0.26 17.20 6.93
N ASN A 94 -0.13 18.54 7.04
CA ASN A 94 -1.16 19.48 6.60
C ASN A 94 -1.46 19.35 5.09
N ARG A 95 -0.42 19.21 4.25
CA ARG A 95 -0.60 19.01 2.80
C ARG A 95 -1.29 17.70 2.48
N ILE A 96 -0.87 16.61 3.12
CA ILE A 96 -1.49 15.28 2.94
C ILE A 96 -2.96 15.33 3.37
N THR A 97 -3.25 15.93 4.52
CA THR A 97 -4.61 16.07 5.04
C THR A 97 -5.50 16.86 4.07
N LYS A 98 -5.01 18.00 3.55
CA LYS A 98 -5.72 18.79 2.55
C LYS A 98 -5.96 18.02 1.26
N LEU A 99 -4.95 17.30 0.77
CA LEU A 99 -5.08 16.45 -0.42
C LEU A 99 -6.09 15.33 -0.19
N TYR A 100 -6.02 14.65 0.95
CA TYR A 100 -6.93 13.56 1.30
C TYR A 100 -8.39 14.04 1.35
N ARG A 101 -8.66 15.17 2.02
CA ARG A 101 -9.99 15.79 2.06
C ARG A 101 -10.48 16.14 0.65
N LYS A 102 -9.65 16.80 -0.18
CA LYS A 102 -9.98 17.13 -1.57
C LYS A 102 -10.32 15.88 -2.39
N LEU A 103 -9.63 14.77 -2.20
CA LEU A 103 -9.94 13.50 -2.87
C LEU A 103 -11.29 12.94 -2.40
N MET A 104 -11.58 13.02 -1.10
CA MET A 104 -12.90 12.63 -0.55
C MET A 104 -14.03 13.49 -1.13
N ASP A 105 -13.83 14.81 -1.23
CA ASP A 105 -14.78 15.73 -1.86
C ASP A 105 -15.02 15.38 -3.34
N ASN A 106 -14.00 14.85 -4.03
CA ASN A 106 -14.07 14.34 -5.40
C ASN A 106 -14.61 12.90 -5.49
N LYS A 107 -15.32 12.44 -4.44
CA LYS A 107 -16.04 11.15 -4.37
C LYS A 107 -15.15 9.90 -4.28
N TYR A 108 -13.87 10.01 -3.99
CA TYR A 108 -13.07 8.85 -3.64
C TYR A 108 -13.37 8.39 -2.21
N THR A 109 -13.48 7.11 -1.98
CA THR A 109 -13.65 6.54 -0.63
C THR A 109 -12.30 6.39 0.07
N PRO A 110 -12.25 6.30 1.40
CA PRO A 110 -11.01 6.05 2.13
C PRO A 110 -10.28 4.78 1.65
N GLN A 111 -10.99 3.74 1.25
CA GLN A 111 -10.42 2.50 0.75
C GLN A 111 -9.74 2.69 -0.61
N GLN A 112 -10.23 3.63 -1.44
CA GLN A 112 -9.67 3.93 -2.76
C GLN A 112 -8.40 4.79 -2.72
N ILE A 113 -8.14 5.49 -1.59
CA ILE A 113 -6.98 6.36 -1.41
C ILE A 113 -5.95 5.66 -0.54
N GLN A 114 -4.70 5.52 -0.99
CA GLN A 114 -3.63 4.96 -0.18
C GLN A 114 -2.40 5.84 -0.16
N ILE A 115 -2.02 6.26 1.04
CA ILE A 115 -0.74 6.93 1.28
C ILE A 115 0.30 5.86 1.59
N MET A 116 1.47 5.97 0.99
CA MET A 116 2.57 5.02 1.13
C MET A 116 3.86 5.69 1.55
N THR A 117 4.64 5.03 2.39
CA THR A 117 5.97 5.47 2.83
C THR A 117 6.98 4.33 2.69
N PRO A 118 8.27 4.62 2.52
CA PRO A 118 9.31 3.59 2.46
C PRO A 118 9.49 2.79 3.75
N LYS A 119 9.19 3.39 4.92
CA LYS A 119 9.59 2.88 6.23
C LYS A 119 8.42 2.75 7.20
N LYS A 120 8.51 1.77 8.11
CA LYS A 120 7.48 1.57 9.15
C LYS A 120 7.71 2.46 10.36
N ILE A 121 8.95 2.51 10.88
CA ILE A 121 9.32 3.16 12.15
C ILE A 121 10.27 4.34 11.89
N GLY A 122 10.19 5.36 12.72
CA GLY A 122 11.00 6.58 12.67
C GLY A 122 10.28 7.76 12.01
N PRO A 123 10.91 8.93 11.93
CA PRO A 123 10.30 10.14 11.40
C PRO A 123 9.67 9.87 10.04
N LEU A 124 8.41 10.29 9.86
CA LEU A 124 7.61 10.02 8.65
C LEU A 124 7.45 8.54 8.30
N GLY A 125 7.68 7.63 9.26
CA GLY A 125 7.31 6.23 9.16
C GLY A 125 5.79 6.04 9.23
N SER A 126 5.30 4.89 8.73
CA SER A 126 3.84 4.67 8.68
C SER A 126 3.19 4.67 10.08
N VAL A 127 3.89 4.26 11.13
CA VAL A 127 3.34 4.25 12.50
C VAL A 127 3.05 5.68 12.96
N GLU A 128 4.03 6.57 12.89
CA GLU A 128 3.92 7.96 13.34
C GLU A 128 2.93 8.74 12.48
N LEU A 129 3.03 8.61 11.14
CA LEU A 129 2.11 9.27 10.22
C LEU A 129 0.66 8.82 10.40
N ASN A 130 0.40 7.56 10.75
CA ASN A 130 -0.95 7.09 11.02
C ASN A 130 -1.55 7.78 12.24
N ILE A 131 -0.78 7.99 13.31
CA ILE A 131 -1.24 8.71 14.51
C ILE A 131 -1.55 10.17 14.16
N MET A 132 -0.65 10.83 13.43
CA MET A 132 -0.84 12.22 13.01
C MET A 132 -2.07 12.38 12.12
N LEU A 133 -2.23 11.52 11.10
CA LEU A 133 -3.36 11.59 10.19
C LEU A 133 -4.67 11.16 10.82
N GLN A 134 -4.67 10.22 11.76
CA GLN A 134 -5.86 9.89 12.54
C GLN A 134 -6.37 11.14 13.28
N ASN A 135 -5.48 11.86 13.96
CA ASN A 135 -5.87 13.06 14.70
C ASN A 135 -6.39 14.18 13.80
N GLU A 136 -5.89 14.30 12.58
CA GLU A 136 -6.32 15.32 11.60
C GLU A 136 -7.59 14.94 10.84
N LEU A 137 -7.73 13.67 10.45
CA LEU A 137 -8.82 13.20 9.59
C LEU A 137 -9.99 12.63 10.39
N ASN A 138 -9.71 12.03 11.53
CA ASN A 138 -10.69 11.42 12.42
C ASN A 138 -10.38 11.78 13.89
N PRO A 139 -10.51 13.07 14.26
CA PRO A 139 -10.20 13.54 15.61
C PRO A 139 -11.12 12.89 16.64
N LYS A 140 -10.64 12.80 17.89
CA LYS A 140 -11.47 12.34 19.01
C LYS A 140 -12.69 13.24 19.19
N ILE A 141 -13.86 12.63 19.17
CA ILE A 141 -15.15 13.32 19.41
C ILE A 141 -15.65 12.92 20.81
N LYS A 142 -16.00 13.91 21.63
CA LYS A 142 -16.55 13.66 22.97
C LYS A 142 -17.86 12.88 22.87
N GLY A 143 -17.94 11.75 23.59
CA GLY A 143 -19.13 10.90 23.61
C GLY A 143 -19.18 9.86 22.46
N VAL A 144 -18.16 9.77 21.65
CA VAL A 144 -17.99 8.68 20.67
C VAL A 144 -16.97 7.68 21.22
N ASP A 145 -17.31 6.40 21.16
CA ASP A 145 -16.48 5.34 21.70
C ASP A 145 -15.18 5.21 20.90
N GLU A 146 -14.08 5.08 21.63
CA GLU A 146 -12.77 4.70 21.08
C GLU A 146 -12.24 3.50 21.87
N PHE A 147 -11.47 2.65 21.23
CA PHE A 147 -10.70 1.64 21.90
C PHE A 147 -9.25 2.11 22.00
N ALA A 148 -8.73 2.18 23.21
CA ALA A 148 -7.33 2.55 23.45
C ALA A 148 -6.66 1.51 24.34
N ASN A 149 -5.45 1.12 23.99
CA ASN A 149 -4.53 0.38 24.83
C ASN A 149 -3.15 1.08 24.82
N ASP A 150 -2.16 0.54 25.50
CA ASP A 150 -0.83 1.13 25.63
C ASP A 150 -0.13 1.38 24.28
N TYR A 151 -0.57 0.77 23.19
CA TYR A 151 0.11 0.78 21.91
C TYR A 151 -0.72 1.33 20.75
N LYS A 152 -2.05 1.27 20.83
CA LYS A 152 -2.95 1.60 19.71
C LYS A 152 -4.23 2.26 20.20
N THR A 153 -4.68 3.24 19.44
CA THR A 153 -6.00 3.84 19.58
C THR A 153 -6.76 3.65 18.29
N PHE A 154 -7.97 3.12 18.39
CA PHE A 154 -8.90 2.97 17.26
C PHE A 154 -10.16 3.79 17.54
N ARG A 155 -10.69 4.42 16.48
CA ARG A 155 -11.91 5.22 16.50
C ARG A 155 -12.85 4.73 15.40
N THR A 156 -14.15 4.85 15.63
CA THR A 156 -15.12 4.64 14.56
C THR A 156 -14.81 5.58 13.39
N GLY A 157 -14.79 5.05 12.17
CA GLY A 157 -14.37 5.76 10.96
C GLY A 157 -12.89 5.58 10.59
N ASP A 158 -12.08 4.97 11.45
CA ASP A 158 -10.66 4.72 11.12
C ASP A 158 -10.51 3.72 9.97
N LYS A 159 -9.57 4.03 9.09
CA LYS A 159 -9.07 3.07 8.11
C LYS A 159 -8.05 2.15 8.76
N VAL A 160 -8.27 0.84 8.65
CA VAL A 160 -7.43 -0.20 9.25
C VAL A 160 -7.00 -1.23 8.22
N ILE A 161 -5.95 -2.00 8.55
CA ILE A 161 -5.42 -3.09 7.74
C ILE A 161 -5.24 -4.34 8.59
N GLN A 162 -5.63 -5.48 8.02
CA GLN A 162 -5.38 -6.80 8.58
C GLN A 162 -3.90 -7.16 8.44
N ASN A 163 -3.29 -7.65 9.52
CA ASN A 163 -1.86 -7.98 9.57
C ASN A 163 -1.55 -9.47 9.44
N LYS A 164 -2.58 -10.32 9.57
CA LYS A 164 -2.44 -11.78 9.54
C LYS A 164 -3.56 -12.40 8.72
N ASN A 165 -3.31 -13.56 8.14
CA ASN A 165 -4.38 -14.34 7.54
C ASN A 165 -5.25 -14.94 8.65
N ASN A 166 -6.53 -14.61 8.67
CA ASN A 166 -7.52 -15.18 9.56
C ASN A 166 -8.54 -15.98 8.72
N LYS A 167 -8.26 -17.28 8.58
CA LYS A 167 -9.08 -18.17 7.75
C LYS A 167 -10.51 -18.34 8.30
N THR A 168 -10.67 -18.30 9.62
CA THR A 168 -11.98 -18.45 10.28
C THR A 168 -12.89 -17.26 9.92
N LYS A 169 -12.33 -16.06 9.91
CA LYS A 169 -13.05 -14.84 9.55
C LYS A 169 -13.01 -14.58 8.04
N ASN A 170 -12.21 -15.36 7.29
CA ASN A 170 -11.97 -15.19 5.86
C ASN A 170 -11.52 -13.77 5.52
N VAL A 171 -10.53 -13.26 6.28
CA VAL A 171 -9.85 -11.99 6.05
C VAL A 171 -8.35 -12.24 5.98
N PHE A 172 -7.68 -11.60 5.03
CA PHE A 172 -6.29 -11.91 4.71
C PHE A 172 -5.36 -10.73 5.00
N ASN A 173 -4.09 -11.06 5.21
CA ASN A 173 -3.05 -10.05 5.41
C ASN A 173 -2.99 -9.06 4.23
N GLY A 174 -3.06 -7.78 4.55
CA GLY A 174 -3.05 -6.70 3.56
C GLY A 174 -4.44 -6.15 3.20
N GLU A 175 -5.53 -6.83 3.56
CA GLU A 175 -6.88 -6.30 3.35
C GLU A 175 -7.14 -5.08 4.22
N THR A 176 -7.74 -4.04 3.64
CA THR A 176 -8.07 -2.79 4.33
C THR A 176 -9.57 -2.66 4.51
N GLY A 177 -9.97 -2.12 5.66
CA GLY A 177 -11.36 -1.87 6.00
C GLY A 177 -11.54 -0.58 6.78
N ILE A 178 -12.80 -0.26 7.09
CA ILE A 178 -13.16 0.90 7.90
C ILE A 178 -13.85 0.41 9.18
N ILE A 179 -13.46 0.96 10.32
CA ILE A 179 -14.14 0.69 11.59
C ILE A 179 -15.52 1.34 11.56
N VAL A 180 -16.56 0.53 11.62
CA VAL A 180 -17.94 1.01 11.57
C VAL A 180 -18.59 1.11 12.95
N ASN A 181 -18.08 0.37 13.92
CA ASN A 181 -18.59 0.43 15.30
C ASN A 181 -17.52 -0.02 16.31
N ILE A 182 -17.53 0.60 17.47
CA ILE A 182 -16.74 0.23 18.64
C ILE A 182 -17.70 0.11 19.83
N SER A 183 -17.64 -1.03 20.53
CA SER A 183 -18.37 -1.29 21.79
C SER A 183 -17.51 -2.24 22.65
N SER A 184 -18.05 -3.37 23.10
CA SER A 184 -17.26 -4.47 23.68
C SER A 184 -16.35 -5.15 22.68
N SER A 185 -16.58 -4.94 21.38
CA SER A 185 -15.80 -5.43 20.21
C SER A 185 -15.67 -4.31 19.20
N ILE A 186 -14.77 -4.48 18.22
CA ILE A 186 -14.61 -3.59 17.07
C ILE A 186 -15.18 -4.29 15.83
N ARG A 187 -16.06 -3.58 15.10
CA ARG A 187 -16.58 -4.06 13.81
C ARG A 187 -15.92 -3.28 12.68
N VAL A 188 -15.34 -4.03 11.74
CA VAL A 188 -14.65 -3.48 10.56
C VAL A 188 -15.39 -3.91 9.31
N ASP A 189 -15.68 -2.96 8.44
CA ASP A 189 -16.25 -3.20 7.11
C ASP A 189 -15.13 -3.35 6.08
N TYR A 190 -15.02 -4.54 5.51
CA TYR A 190 -14.15 -4.86 4.37
C TYR A 190 -14.97 -4.90 3.08
N ASN A 191 -15.31 -3.72 2.53
CA ASN A 191 -16.09 -3.59 1.29
C ASN A 191 -17.44 -4.34 1.30
N GLY A 192 -18.23 -4.13 2.34
CA GLY A 192 -19.55 -4.75 2.54
C GLY A 192 -19.51 -6.04 3.37
N LYS A 193 -18.33 -6.53 3.75
CA LYS A 193 -18.16 -7.66 4.65
C LYS A 193 -17.78 -7.15 6.05
N ILE A 194 -18.71 -7.22 6.99
CA ILE A 194 -18.48 -6.77 8.38
C ILE A 194 -17.86 -7.92 9.18
N ILE A 195 -16.71 -7.63 9.79
CA ILE A 195 -15.96 -8.57 10.64
C ILE A 195 -15.85 -7.97 12.04
N GLU A 196 -16.13 -8.82 13.04
CA GLU A 196 -16.02 -8.46 14.43
C GLU A 196 -14.71 -8.94 15.05
N TYR A 197 -14.06 -8.07 15.83
CA TYR A 197 -12.80 -8.32 16.53
C TYR A 197 -13.01 -8.10 18.03
N VAL A 198 -12.75 -9.14 18.80
CA VAL A 198 -12.67 -9.00 20.26
C VAL A 198 -11.34 -8.36 20.67
N PRO A 199 -11.21 -7.78 21.88
CA PRO A 199 -9.99 -7.07 22.29
C PRO A 199 -8.68 -7.85 22.09
N ALA A 200 -8.68 -9.16 22.31
CA ALA A 200 -7.50 -10.02 22.14
C ALA A 200 -7.06 -10.14 20.67
N GLU A 201 -7.96 -9.94 19.71
CA GLU A 201 -7.68 -10.07 18.28
C GLU A 201 -7.20 -8.75 17.66
N LEU A 202 -7.27 -7.63 18.39
CA LEU A 202 -6.86 -6.31 17.87
C LEU A 202 -5.35 -6.21 17.56
N VAL A 203 -4.56 -7.18 18.00
CA VAL A 203 -3.16 -7.34 17.56
C VAL A 203 -3.05 -7.61 16.06
N GLU A 204 -4.13 -8.09 15.43
CA GLU A 204 -4.18 -8.33 13.99
C GLU A 204 -4.48 -7.08 13.16
N LEU A 205 -4.89 -5.97 13.79
CA LEU A 205 -5.22 -4.72 13.11
C LEU A 205 -4.16 -3.66 13.35
N ASP A 206 -3.87 -2.86 12.31
CA ASP A 206 -3.16 -1.58 12.42
C ASP A 206 -3.95 -0.49 11.71
N LEU A 207 -3.71 0.79 12.07
CA LEU A 207 -4.19 1.93 11.28
C LEU A 207 -3.57 1.87 9.88
N ALA A 208 -4.32 2.31 8.88
CA ALA A 208 -3.96 2.19 7.47
C ALA A 208 -4.16 3.45 6.62
N TYR A 209 -4.21 4.62 7.24
CA TYR A 209 -4.11 5.87 6.47
C TYR A 209 -2.81 5.88 5.66
N VAL A 210 -1.71 5.42 6.29
CA VAL A 210 -0.40 5.24 5.67
C VAL A 210 0.08 3.80 5.86
N ILE A 211 0.53 3.16 4.77
CA ILE A 211 1.18 1.85 4.82
C ILE A 211 2.58 1.92 4.20
N THR A 212 3.39 0.90 4.42
CA THR A 212 4.67 0.81 3.69
C THR A 212 4.43 0.29 2.27
N VAL A 213 5.31 0.66 1.32
CA VAL A 213 5.25 0.12 -0.06
C VAL A 213 5.31 -1.41 -0.06
N HIS A 214 6.11 -2.02 0.82
CA HIS A 214 6.15 -3.49 0.94
C HIS A 214 4.78 -4.07 1.30
N LYS A 215 4.04 -3.39 2.17
CA LYS A 215 2.72 -3.87 2.61
C LYS A 215 1.64 -3.67 1.54
N SER A 216 1.88 -2.82 0.56
CA SER A 216 0.97 -2.62 -0.59
C SER A 216 1.14 -3.65 -1.71
N GLN A 217 2.15 -4.54 -1.62
CA GLN A 217 2.36 -5.57 -2.63
C GLN A 217 1.14 -6.47 -2.75
N GLY A 218 0.68 -6.72 -3.97
CA GLY A 218 -0.54 -7.48 -4.25
C GLY A 218 -1.84 -6.67 -4.20
N SER A 219 -1.82 -5.45 -3.65
CA SER A 219 -2.98 -4.56 -3.61
C SER A 219 -2.92 -3.49 -4.70
N GLU A 220 -4.08 -2.91 -5.03
CA GLU A 220 -4.22 -1.80 -5.98
C GLU A 220 -5.23 -0.78 -5.44
N TYR A 221 -4.99 0.50 -5.73
CA TYR A 221 -5.81 1.61 -5.24
C TYR A 221 -6.12 2.55 -6.40
N GLU A 222 -7.23 3.28 -6.31
CA GLU A 222 -7.55 4.30 -7.32
C GLU A 222 -6.55 5.46 -7.27
N VAL A 223 -6.23 5.91 -6.06
CA VAL A 223 -5.30 7.00 -5.82
C VAL A 223 -4.16 6.55 -4.90
N VAL A 224 -2.92 6.78 -5.32
CA VAL A 224 -1.73 6.52 -4.51
C VAL A 224 -0.96 7.81 -4.28
N VAL A 225 -0.65 8.09 -3.01
CA VAL A 225 0.24 9.18 -2.60
C VAL A 225 1.51 8.57 -2.01
N PHE A 226 2.62 8.64 -2.74
CA PHE A 226 3.89 8.09 -2.26
C PHE A 226 4.78 9.18 -1.66
N LEU A 227 5.17 9.00 -0.42
CA LEU A 227 6.01 9.93 0.32
C LEU A 227 7.48 9.56 0.15
N GLN A 228 8.25 10.48 -0.40
CA GLN A 228 9.70 10.36 -0.50
C GLN A 228 10.36 11.32 0.48
N TYR A 229 11.33 10.82 1.22
CA TYR A 229 12.06 11.60 2.21
C TYR A 229 13.56 11.32 2.13
N ASN A 230 14.37 12.36 2.03
CA ASN A 230 15.81 12.24 1.77
C ASN A 230 16.56 11.43 2.83
N GLN A 231 16.14 11.46 4.10
CA GLN A 231 16.75 10.63 5.16
C GLN A 231 16.61 9.12 4.90
N TYR A 232 15.69 8.73 4.01
CA TYR A 232 15.51 7.33 3.63
C TYR A 232 16.23 6.97 2.34
N PHE A 233 17.20 7.76 1.93
CA PHE A 233 17.97 7.57 0.70
C PHE A 233 18.40 6.10 0.44
N PRO A 234 18.88 5.32 1.42
CA PRO A 234 19.24 3.91 1.16
C PRO A 234 18.05 3.03 0.74
N LEU A 235 16.82 3.43 1.10
CA LEU A 235 15.59 2.71 0.74
C LEU A 235 14.97 3.21 -0.57
N LEU A 236 15.36 4.40 -1.05
CA LEU A 236 14.80 5.02 -2.26
C LEU A 236 15.38 4.38 -3.53
N GLN A 237 15.16 3.09 -3.69
CA GLN A 237 15.57 2.35 -4.87
C GLN A 237 14.51 2.44 -5.98
N ARG A 238 14.92 2.32 -7.24
CA ARG A 238 14.00 2.33 -8.40
C ARG A 238 12.85 1.33 -8.25
N LYS A 239 13.14 0.12 -7.75
CA LYS A 239 12.11 -0.91 -7.53
C LYS A 239 11.07 -0.48 -6.50
N LEU A 240 11.45 0.28 -5.47
CA LEU A 240 10.50 0.81 -4.49
C LEU A 240 9.55 1.81 -5.15
N LEU A 241 10.10 2.80 -5.87
CA LEU A 241 9.32 3.82 -6.56
C LEU A 241 8.42 3.19 -7.64
N TYR A 242 8.96 2.29 -8.46
CA TYR A 242 8.21 1.54 -9.45
C TYR A 242 7.05 0.77 -8.81
N THR A 243 7.31 0.06 -7.69
CA THR A 243 6.27 -0.68 -6.98
C THR A 243 5.17 0.26 -6.49
N ALA A 244 5.52 1.40 -5.89
CA ALA A 244 4.55 2.37 -5.40
C ALA A 244 3.68 2.94 -6.53
N VAL A 245 4.30 3.42 -7.62
CA VAL A 245 3.59 4.01 -8.77
C VAL A 245 2.64 3.00 -9.43
N THR A 246 3.08 1.75 -9.56
CA THR A 246 2.26 0.69 -10.18
C THR A 246 1.11 0.18 -9.32
N ARG A 247 0.97 0.64 -8.07
CA ARG A 247 -0.22 0.37 -7.23
C ARG A 247 -1.40 1.25 -7.60
N SER A 248 -1.16 2.36 -8.28
CA SER A 248 -2.23 3.29 -8.66
C SER A 248 -2.95 2.86 -9.94
N LYS A 249 -4.27 3.07 -9.97
CA LYS A 249 -5.12 2.87 -11.16
C LYS A 249 -5.42 4.18 -11.86
N SER A 250 -5.69 5.24 -11.11
CA SER A 250 -6.19 6.51 -11.67
C SER A 250 -5.27 7.70 -11.40
N TYR A 251 -4.68 7.80 -10.20
CA TYR A 251 -3.81 8.92 -9.79
C TYR A 251 -2.70 8.47 -8.86
#